data_d9a515edfcd308cd66f783717318a3e2
#
_entry.id   d9a515edfcd308cd66f783717318a3e2
#
_cell.length_a   1.000
_cell.length_b   1.000
_cell.length_c   1.000
_cell.angle_alpha   90.00
_cell.angle_beta   90.00
_cell.angle_gamma   90.00
#
_symmetry.space_group_name_H-M   'P 1'
#
loop_
_entity.id
_entity.type
_entity.pdbx_description
1 polymer ?
#
loop_
_entity_poly.entity_id
_entity_poly.type
_entity_poly.pdbx_seq_one_letter_code
_entity_poly.pdbx_strand_id
1 'polypeptide(L)'
;MRECLLIQLFHRPNTDDIAAKIVRDHLPELAKNQYNSIAKALRISQERVRRAVEQIRSLNPRPGNGFACSEPTTYIIPDMIAEWNGNSFDILLSRSSLPQLNISNYYVQLRKESSDPEVTAYLDSKVRQAKWVIAAVDQRKETMLRCMQAIMTLQPEYFRHAQGVLRPMTLADVAAKLGVHESTVSRTIRGKYIQCPDGVVPLAFFFSRPAFQSNTTGDAISVENIKRRLRTLLLQEDPHKPYSDQKLANLLEKSDCSISRRTVAKYRSELGFPPATGRKQIKKKLLLLDNCPAAEAFTCVHLSIK
;
A
#
# COMPACT_ATOMS: atom_id res chain seq x y z
N MET A 1 16.80 13.73 16.92
CA MET A 1 17.04 12.29 17.18
C MET A 1 18.29 12.05 18.05
N ARG A 2 19.50 12.56 17.69
CA ARG A 2 20.71 12.38 18.53
C ARG A 2 20.52 12.84 19.97
N GLU A 3 20.05 14.05 20.16
CA GLU A 3 19.79 14.65 21.49
C GLU A 3 18.80 13.83 22.30
N CYS A 4 17.67 13.40 21.68
CA CYS A 4 16.70 12.56 22.37
C CYS A 4 17.30 11.22 22.84
N LEU A 5 18.16 10.60 22.04
CA LEU A 5 18.84 9.36 22.42
C LEU A 5 19.86 9.60 23.54
N LEU A 6 20.61 10.70 23.48
CA LEU A 6 21.57 11.08 24.54
C LEU A 6 20.85 11.35 25.86
N ILE A 7 19.76 12.11 25.86
CA ILE A 7 18.97 12.38 27.06
C ILE A 7 18.46 11.08 27.70
N GLN A 8 17.93 10.15 26.87
CA GLN A 8 17.47 8.84 27.36
C GLN A 8 18.62 7.99 27.94
N LEU A 9 19.82 8.06 27.34
CA LEU A 9 20.99 7.40 27.85
C LEU A 9 21.42 7.97 29.23
N PHE A 10 21.44 9.29 29.38
CA PHE A 10 21.79 9.95 30.63
C PHE A 10 20.82 9.65 31.78
N HIS A 11 19.53 9.45 31.48
CA HIS A 11 18.53 9.12 32.50
C HIS A 11 18.52 7.64 32.94
N ARG A 12 19.26 6.77 32.27
CA ARG A 12 19.34 5.35 32.65
C ARG A 12 20.52 5.08 33.59
N PRO A 13 20.28 4.49 34.74
CA PRO A 13 21.38 3.96 35.58
C PRO A 13 22.07 2.83 34.79
N ASN A 14 23.39 2.77 34.82
CA ASN A 14 24.25 1.80 34.10
C ASN A 14 24.42 2.02 32.60
N THR A 15 24.49 3.26 32.15
CA THR A 15 24.80 3.54 30.74
C THR A 15 26.30 3.49 30.51
N ASP A 16 26.73 2.67 29.54
CA ASP A 16 28.13 2.68 29.09
C ASP A 16 28.41 4.01 28.36
N ASP A 17 29.48 4.73 28.77
CA ASP A 17 29.96 5.92 28.05
C ASP A 17 30.20 5.67 26.56
N ILE A 18 30.41 4.40 26.20
CA ILE A 18 30.60 3.93 24.83
C ILE A 18 29.32 4.17 24.02
N ALA A 19 28.12 3.91 24.57
CA ALA A 19 26.86 4.12 23.89
C ALA A 19 26.64 5.60 23.57
N ALA A 20 26.95 6.48 24.52
CA ALA A 20 26.86 7.92 24.31
C ALA A 20 27.84 8.42 23.22
N LYS A 21 29.08 7.93 23.19
CA LYS A 21 30.06 8.24 22.14
C LYS A 21 29.59 7.76 20.74
N ILE A 22 29.05 6.55 20.67
CA ILE A 22 28.51 6.01 19.39
C ILE A 22 27.35 6.87 18.88
N VAL A 23 26.43 7.28 19.75
CA VAL A 23 25.30 8.14 19.34
C VAL A 23 25.77 9.51 18.92
N ARG A 24 26.78 10.08 19.57
CA ARG A 24 27.33 11.41 19.27
C ARG A 24 28.06 11.44 17.92
N ASP A 25 28.99 10.50 17.69
CA ASP A 25 29.97 10.61 16.62
C ASP A 25 29.81 9.59 15.48
N HIS A 26 29.23 8.42 15.77
CA HIS A 26 29.20 7.25 14.87
C HIS A 26 27.80 6.78 14.50
N LEU A 27 26.78 7.65 14.59
CA LEU A 27 25.40 7.31 14.24
C LEU A 27 25.23 6.90 12.76
N PRO A 28 25.90 7.54 11.78
CA PRO A 28 25.83 7.16 10.36
C PRO A 28 26.42 5.77 10.08
N GLU A 29 27.53 5.42 10.72
CA GLU A 29 28.17 4.12 10.60
C GLU A 29 27.31 3.04 11.26
N LEU A 30 26.67 3.37 12.38
CA LEU A 30 25.72 2.50 13.05
C LEU A 30 24.51 2.19 12.14
N ALA A 31 23.97 3.18 11.44
CA ALA A 31 22.86 3.00 10.50
C ALA A 31 23.24 2.08 9.32
N LYS A 32 24.53 2.06 8.94
CA LYS A 32 25.07 1.16 7.90
C LYS A 32 25.51 -0.20 8.44
N ASN A 33 25.30 -0.51 9.72
CA ASN A 33 25.75 -1.72 10.41
C ASN A 33 27.28 -1.94 10.33
N GLN A 34 28.09 -0.88 10.29
CA GLN A 34 29.55 -0.93 10.17
C GLN A 34 30.22 -1.05 11.57
N TYR A 35 29.92 -2.08 12.34
CA TYR A 35 30.42 -2.27 13.71
C TYR A 35 31.92 -2.37 13.78
N ASN A 36 32.59 -2.95 12.76
CA ASN A 36 34.04 -3.07 12.70
C ASN A 36 34.73 -1.69 12.58
N SER A 37 34.13 -0.77 11.86
CA SER A 37 34.62 0.61 11.70
C SER A 37 34.54 1.35 13.04
N ILE A 38 33.40 1.23 13.75
CA ILE A 38 33.20 1.82 15.06
C ILE A 38 34.17 1.23 16.10
N ALA A 39 34.37 -0.10 16.10
CA ALA A 39 35.28 -0.77 17.00
C ALA A 39 36.73 -0.28 16.83
N LYS A 40 37.17 -0.08 15.57
CA LYS A 40 38.50 0.46 15.26
C LYS A 40 38.64 1.93 15.67
N ALA A 41 37.62 2.75 15.38
CA ALA A 41 37.63 4.19 15.69
C ALA A 41 37.71 4.41 17.23
N LEU A 42 36.93 3.66 18.01
CA LEU A 42 36.88 3.78 19.46
C LEU A 42 37.96 2.93 20.19
N ARG A 43 38.75 2.13 19.47
CA ARG A 43 39.76 1.21 20.00
C ARG A 43 39.22 0.25 21.06
N ILE A 44 38.03 -0.29 20.82
CA ILE A 44 37.34 -1.21 21.74
C ILE A 44 37.01 -2.53 21.05
N SER A 45 36.76 -3.58 21.84
CA SER A 45 36.37 -4.87 21.29
C SER A 45 35.00 -4.81 20.61
N GLN A 46 34.83 -5.60 19.56
CA GLN A 46 33.55 -5.66 18.83
C GLN A 46 32.37 -6.10 19.70
N GLU A 47 32.63 -6.89 20.75
CA GLU A 47 31.60 -7.31 21.71
C GLU A 47 31.06 -6.15 22.55
N ARG A 48 31.96 -5.24 22.98
CA ARG A 48 31.52 -4.01 23.69
C ARG A 48 30.70 -3.09 22.80
N VAL A 49 31.09 -2.93 21.52
CA VAL A 49 30.27 -2.19 20.55
C VAL A 49 28.87 -2.82 20.40
N ARG A 50 28.80 -4.17 20.34
CA ARG A 50 27.50 -4.85 20.23
C ARG A 50 26.60 -4.62 21.45
N ARG A 51 27.15 -4.71 22.67
CA ARG A 51 26.39 -4.41 23.90
C ARG A 51 25.87 -2.97 23.90
N ALA A 52 26.72 -2.01 23.56
CA ALA A 52 26.33 -0.62 23.45
C ALA A 52 25.21 -0.40 22.37
N VAL A 53 25.32 -1.08 21.25
CA VAL A 53 24.27 -1.04 20.20
C VAL A 53 22.95 -1.66 20.66
N GLU A 54 22.99 -2.76 21.44
CA GLU A 54 21.78 -3.33 22.04
C GLU A 54 21.11 -2.34 23.01
N GLN A 55 21.89 -1.61 23.80
CA GLN A 55 21.37 -0.52 24.64
C GLN A 55 20.74 0.60 23.80
N ILE A 56 21.41 1.06 22.73
CA ILE A 56 20.87 2.08 21.83
C ILE A 56 19.57 1.63 21.16
N ARG A 57 19.48 0.36 20.74
CA ARG A 57 18.26 -0.20 20.14
C ARG A 57 17.07 -0.28 21.09
N SER A 58 17.31 -0.37 22.39
CA SER A 58 16.25 -0.38 23.40
C SER A 58 15.69 1.02 23.71
N LEU A 59 16.26 2.08 23.12
CA LEU A 59 15.79 3.45 23.27
C LEU A 59 14.70 3.77 22.27
N ASN A 60 13.84 4.73 22.61
CA ASN A 60 12.82 5.23 21.71
C ASN A 60 13.34 6.45 20.91
N PRO A 61 13.54 6.34 19.58
CA PRO A 61 14.07 7.43 18.76
C PRO A 61 13.08 8.59 18.61
N ARG A 62 11.79 8.35 18.86
CA ARG A 62 10.70 9.33 18.75
C ARG A 62 9.74 9.24 19.94
N PRO A 63 10.16 9.70 21.14
CA PRO A 63 9.34 9.60 22.35
C PRO A 63 8.02 10.39 22.24
N GLY A 64 7.95 11.40 21.36
CA GLY A 64 6.75 12.20 21.11
C GLY A 64 5.66 11.52 20.29
N ASN A 65 5.90 10.32 19.71
CA ASN A 65 4.88 9.64 18.91
C ASN A 65 3.59 9.31 19.70
N GLY A 66 3.69 9.14 21.03
CA GLY A 66 2.53 8.93 21.90
C GLY A 66 1.70 10.20 22.17
N PHE A 67 2.28 11.38 21.91
CA PHE A 67 1.64 12.69 22.07
C PHE A 67 1.33 13.34 20.72
N ALA A 68 1.68 12.70 19.61
CA ALA A 68 1.29 13.18 18.30
C ALA A 68 -0.25 13.24 18.26
N CYS A 69 -0.80 14.44 18.06
CA CYS A 69 -2.18 14.58 17.67
C CYS A 69 -2.39 13.66 16.46
N SER A 70 -3.34 12.76 16.56
CA SER A 70 -3.77 11.95 15.43
C SER A 70 -4.12 12.93 14.32
N GLU A 71 -3.27 13.04 13.30
CA GLU A 71 -3.71 13.71 12.08
C GLU A 71 -5.03 13.06 11.70
N PRO A 72 -6.07 13.83 11.37
CA PRO A 72 -7.36 13.26 11.03
C PRO A 72 -7.13 12.28 9.90
N THR A 73 -7.33 11.00 10.18
CA THR A 73 -7.24 9.95 9.16
C THR A 73 -8.28 10.26 8.10
N THR A 74 -7.83 10.58 6.90
CA THR A 74 -8.72 10.83 5.77
C THR A 74 -9.37 9.51 5.38
N TYR A 75 -10.64 9.34 5.76
CA TYR A 75 -11.40 8.17 5.34
C TYR A 75 -11.79 8.31 3.86
N ILE A 76 -11.41 7.33 3.07
CA ILE A 76 -11.80 7.25 1.66
C ILE A 76 -13.15 6.55 1.59
N ILE A 77 -14.19 7.28 1.17
CA ILE A 77 -15.50 6.70 0.91
C ILE A 77 -15.48 6.13 -0.52
N PRO A 78 -15.73 4.83 -0.71
CA PRO A 78 -15.73 4.23 -2.03
C PRO A 78 -16.93 4.72 -2.84
N ASP A 79 -16.74 4.96 -4.14
CA ASP A 79 -17.80 5.32 -5.08
C ASP A 79 -18.61 4.09 -5.51
N MET A 80 -17.97 2.93 -5.51
CA MET A 80 -18.54 1.65 -5.92
C MET A 80 -18.12 0.53 -4.97
N ILE A 81 -18.96 -0.50 -4.90
CA ILE A 81 -18.72 -1.71 -4.10
C ILE A 81 -18.84 -2.92 -5.03
N ALA A 82 -17.84 -3.79 -5.02
CA ALA A 82 -17.88 -5.08 -5.69
C ALA A 82 -18.27 -6.16 -4.69
N GLU A 83 -19.46 -6.74 -4.83
CA GLU A 83 -19.97 -7.81 -3.98
C GLU A 83 -19.98 -9.13 -4.74
N TRP A 84 -19.59 -10.22 -4.06
CA TRP A 84 -19.59 -11.56 -4.62
C TRP A 84 -20.92 -12.27 -4.36
N ASN A 85 -21.67 -12.62 -5.42
CA ASN A 85 -22.96 -13.33 -5.34
C ASN A 85 -22.83 -14.86 -5.51
N GLY A 86 -21.65 -15.42 -5.21
CA GLY A 86 -21.41 -16.87 -5.34
C GLY A 86 -21.06 -17.31 -6.77
N ASN A 87 -21.52 -16.64 -7.81
CA ASN A 87 -21.24 -16.99 -9.21
C ASN A 87 -20.57 -15.83 -9.99
N SER A 88 -20.90 -14.61 -9.67
CA SER A 88 -20.38 -13.39 -10.32
C SER A 88 -20.21 -12.27 -9.30
N PHE A 89 -19.46 -11.24 -9.68
CA PHE A 89 -19.40 -10.01 -8.92
C PHE A 89 -20.45 -9.03 -9.41
N ASP A 90 -21.22 -8.50 -8.49
CA ASP A 90 -22.14 -7.40 -8.73
C ASP A 90 -21.50 -6.09 -8.34
N ILE A 91 -21.79 -5.05 -9.11
CA ILE A 91 -21.29 -3.70 -8.86
C ILE A 91 -22.44 -2.85 -8.34
N LEU A 92 -22.28 -2.37 -7.13
CA LEU A 92 -23.20 -1.44 -6.50
C LEU A 92 -22.59 -0.03 -6.46
N LEU A 93 -23.35 0.97 -6.88
CA LEU A 93 -22.95 2.37 -6.67
C LEU A 93 -23.22 2.77 -5.22
N SER A 94 -22.25 3.39 -4.58
CA SER A 94 -22.43 3.97 -3.25
C SER A 94 -23.44 5.11 -3.30
N ARG A 95 -24.44 5.06 -2.43
CA ARG A 95 -25.50 6.10 -2.32
C ARG A 95 -24.92 7.47 -1.95
N SER A 96 -23.79 7.50 -1.24
CA SER A 96 -23.11 8.74 -0.84
C SER A 96 -22.37 9.42 -1.98
N SER A 97 -22.01 8.69 -3.04
CA SER A 97 -21.23 9.25 -4.16
C SER A 97 -22.07 10.10 -5.11
N LEU A 98 -23.34 9.76 -5.30
CA LEU A 98 -24.22 10.47 -6.24
C LEU A 98 -25.64 10.59 -5.67
N PRO A 99 -26.10 11.80 -5.28
CA PRO A 99 -27.43 12.00 -4.75
C PRO A 99 -28.49 11.71 -5.81
N GLN A 100 -29.65 11.25 -5.36
CA GLN A 100 -30.85 11.17 -6.22
C GLN A 100 -31.41 12.57 -6.42
N LEU A 101 -31.46 13.01 -7.66
CA LEU A 101 -32.01 14.30 -8.02
C LEU A 101 -33.43 14.12 -8.50
N ASN A 102 -34.37 14.90 -7.94
CA ASN A 102 -35.76 14.93 -8.34
C ASN A 102 -36.22 16.37 -8.58
N ILE A 103 -37.13 16.55 -9.51
CA ILE A 103 -37.76 17.85 -9.70
C ILE A 103 -38.86 17.99 -8.64
N SER A 104 -38.86 19.13 -7.92
CA SER A 104 -39.91 19.41 -6.94
C SER A 104 -41.29 19.44 -7.57
N ASN A 105 -42.19 18.64 -6.99
CA ASN A 105 -43.59 18.57 -7.46
C ASN A 105 -44.32 19.92 -7.38
N TYR A 106 -43.90 20.79 -6.46
CA TYR A 106 -44.43 22.14 -6.30
C TYR A 106 -44.33 22.93 -7.62
N TYR A 107 -43.15 22.94 -8.25
CA TYR A 107 -42.97 23.68 -9.52
C TYR A 107 -43.69 23.03 -10.68
N VAL A 108 -43.89 21.73 -10.65
CA VAL A 108 -44.67 21.01 -11.68
C VAL A 108 -46.15 21.34 -11.54
N GLN A 109 -46.67 21.49 -10.33
CA GLN A 109 -48.06 21.90 -10.07
C GLN A 109 -48.26 23.38 -10.38
N LEU A 110 -47.36 24.27 -9.90
CA LEU A 110 -47.42 25.69 -10.17
C LEU A 110 -47.49 26.00 -11.71
N ARG A 111 -46.72 25.22 -12.50
CA ARG A 111 -46.77 25.29 -13.95
C ARG A 111 -48.14 24.95 -14.52
N LYS A 112 -48.88 24.01 -13.92
CA LYS A 112 -50.21 23.60 -14.38
C LYS A 112 -51.29 24.59 -13.98
N GLU A 113 -51.13 25.26 -12.83
CA GLU A 113 -52.12 26.19 -12.25
C GLU A 113 -51.93 27.63 -12.75
N SER A 114 -50.72 27.97 -13.22
CA SER A 114 -50.42 29.31 -13.71
C SER A 114 -51.12 29.59 -15.04
N SER A 115 -51.95 30.64 -15.07
CA SER A 115 -52.60 31.15 -16.28
C SER A 115 -51.78 32.21 -17.01
N ASP A 116 -50.70 32.68 -16.42
CA ASP A 116 -49.81 33.70 -16.98
C ASP A 116 -48.80 33.06 -17.96
N PRO A 117 -48.79 33.49 -19.24
CA PRO A 117 -47.90 32.91 -20.25
C PRO A 117 -46.42 33.15 -20.00
N GLU A 118 -46.03 34.28 -19.39
CA GLU A 118 -44.64 34.58 -19.07
C GLU A 118 -44.10 33.64 -17.96
N VAL A 119 -44.91 33.44 -16.92
CA VAL A 119 -44.58 32.54 -15.80
C VAL A 119 -44.45 31.08 -16.30
N THR A 120 -45.38 30.66 -17.15
CA THR A 120 -45.39 29.32 -17.71
C THR A 120 -44.15 29.08 -18.59
N ALA A 121 -43.80 30.04 -19.46
CA ALA A 121 -42.61 29.95 -20.32
C ALA A 121 -41.33 29.90 -19.49
N TYR A 122 -41.21 30.67 -18.42
CA TYR A 122 -40.08 30.66 -17.48
C TYR A 122 -39.95 29.29 -16.80
N LEU A 123 -41.04 28.79 -16.21
CA LEU A 123 -41.06 27.49 -15.54
C LEU A 123 -40.69 26.33 -16.49
N ASP A 124 -41.21 26.37 -17.73
CA ASP A 124 -40.85 25.38 -18.75
C ASP A 124 -39.37 25.37 -19.11
N SER A 125 -38.78 26.55 -19.20
CA SER A 125 -37.33 26.68 -19.41
C SER A 125 -36.55 26.05 -18.27
N LYS A 126 -36.92 26.35 -17.02
CA LYS A 126 -36.24 25.84 -15.82
C LYS A 126 -36.43 24.34 -15.65
N VAL A 127 -37.63 23.81 -15.87
CA VAL A 127 -37.90 22.35 -15.82
C VAL A 127 -37.09 21.61 -16.90
N ARG A 128 -36.97 22.17 -18.11
CA ARG A 128 -36.13 21.59 -19.18
C ARG A 128 -34.66 21.55 -18.78
N GLN A 129 -34.12 22.65 -18.20
CA GLN A 129 -32.77 22.72 -17.70
C GLN A 129 -32.53 21.67 -16.58
N ALA A 130 -33.47 21.57 -15.62
CA ALA A 130 -33.38 20.58 -14.53
C ALA A 130 -33.38 19.14 -15.07
N LYS A 131 -34.27 18.82 -16.02
CA LYS A 131 -34.29 17.49 -16.67
C LYS A 131 -32.99 17.19 -17.39
N TRP A 132 -32.39 18.17 -18.06
CA TRP A 132 -31.12 18.01 -18.75
C TRP A 132 -30.00 17.70 -17.75
N VAL A 133 -29.93 18.42 -16.60
CA VAL A 133 -28.94 18.17 -15.55
C VAL A 133 -29.11 16.75 -14.95
N ILE A 134 -30.33 16.33 -14.65
CA ILE A 134 -30.64 15.00 -14.15
C ILE A 134 -30.17 13.94 -15.16
N ALA A 135 -30.51 14.08 -16.41
CA ALA A 135 -30.10 13.16 -17.47
C ALA A 135 -28.56 13.08 -17.62
N ALA A 136 -27.85 14.22 -17.49
CA ALA A 136 -26.39 14.25 -17.52
C ALA A 136 -25.76 13.51 -16.34
N VAL A 137 -26.34 13.65 -15.12
CA VAL A 137 -25.90 12.92 -13.93
C VAL A 137 -26.14 11.40 -14.08
N ASP A 138 -27.31 11.02 -14.58
CA ASP A 138 -27.64 9.61 -14.79
C ASP A 138 -26.75 8.96 -15.87
N GLN A 139 -26.48 9.67 -16.97
CA GLN A 139 -25.52 9.22 -17.99
C GLN A 139 -24.11 9.03 -17.41
N ARG A 140 -23.69 9.92 -16.50
CA ARG A 140 -22.41 9.77 -15.81
C ARG A 140 -22.38 8.51 -14.94
N LYS A 141 -23.48 8.21 -14.20
CA LYS A 141 -23.63 6.99 -13.40
C LYS A 141 -23.51 5.75 -14.28
N GLU A 142 -24.26 5.73 -15.39
CA GLU A 142 -24.25 4.62 -16.32
C GLU A 142 -22.86 4.40 -16.95
N THR A 143 -22.19 5.48 -17.38
CA THR A 143 -20.83 5.39 -17.93
C THR A 143 -19.85 4.81 -16.90
N MET A 144 -19.96 5.21 -15.63
CA MET A 144 -19.10 4.71 -14.56
C MET A 144 -19.34 3.21 -14.30
N LEU A 145 -20.59 2.76 -14.26
CA LEU A 145 -20.96 1.34 -14.14
C LEU A 145 -20.44 0.52 -15.32
N ARG A 146 -20.65 0.99 -16.56
CA ARG A 146 -20.14 0.32 -17.76
C ARG A 146 -18.62 0.22 -17.76
N CYS A 147 -17.92 1.29 -17.36
CA CYS A 147 -16.46 1.26 -17.22
C CYS A 147 -16.02 0.18 -16.22
N MET A 148 -16.68 0.10 -15.06
CA MET A 148 -16.32 -0.89 -14.04
C MET A 148 -16.62 -2.32 -14.51
N GLN A 149 -17.74 -2.56 -15.15
CA GLN A 149 -18.08 -3.86 -15.75
C GLN A 149 -17.03 -4.31 -16.78
N ALA A 150 -16.57 -3.37 -17.62
CA ALA A 150 -15.49 -3.64 -18.56
C ALA A 150 -14.18 -4.00 -17.86
N ILE A 151 -13.79 -3.28 -16.81
CA ILE A 151 -12.61 -3.56 -16.00
C ILE A 151 -12.71 -4.96 -15.38
N MET A 152 -13.82 -5.31 -14.75
CA MET A 152 -14.03 -6.63 -14.14
C MET A 152 -13.95 -7.77 -15.16
N THR A 153 -14.49 -7.56 -16.35
CA THR A 153 -14.41 -8.56 -17.42
C THR A 153 -12.98 -8.75 -17.94
N LEU A 154 -12.16 -7.69 -17.92
CA LEU A 154 -10.76 -7.74 -18.34
C LEU A 154 -9.83 -8.24 -17.23
N GLN A 155 -10.24 -8.14 -15.95
CA GLN A 155 -9.47 -8.51 -14.77
C GLN A 155 -10.15 -9.58 -13.90
N PRO A 156 -10.67 -10.70 -14.46
CA PRO A 156 -11.48 -11.66 -13.70
C PRO A 156 -10.70 -12.31 -12.55
N GLU A 157 -9.40 -12.53 -12.72
CA GLU A 157 -8.55 -13.22 -11.73
C GLU A 157 -8.31 -12.37 -10.48
N TYR A 158 -8.24 -11.04 -10.63
CA TYR A 158 -8.10 -10.15 -9.49
C TYR A 158 -9.30 -10.20 -8.57
N PHE A 159 -10.51 -10.28 -9.14
CA PHE A 159 -11.75 -10.29 -8.35
C PHE A 159 -12.10 -11.68 -7.79
N ARG A 160 -11.70 -12.78 -8.46
CA ARG A 160 -12.00 -14.14 -8.00
C ARG A 160 -11.22 -14.60 -6.78
N HIS A 161 -10.00 -14.14 -6.64
CA HIS A 161 -9.10 -14.54 -5.56
C HIS A 161 -8.68 -13.33 -4.75
N ALA A 162 -8.82 -13.42 -3.43
CA ALA A 162 -8.16 -12.49 -2.53
C ALA A 162 -6.66 -12.47 -2.90
N GLN A 163 -6.13 -11.30 -3.22
CA GLN A 163 -4.78 -11.11 -3.77
C GLN A 163 -4.58 -11.65 -5.21
N GLY A 164 -5.61 -11.61 -6.05
CA GLY A 164 -5.54 -12.02 -7.45
C GLY A 164 -4.47 -11.29 -8.26
N VAL A 165 -4.02 -11.93 -9.33
CA VAL A 165 -2.99 -11.41 -10.23
C VAL A 165 -3.60 -10.36 -11.16
N LEU A 166 -3.02 -9.15 -11.20
CA LEU A 166 -3.43 -8.12 -12.15
C LEU A 166 -2.82 -8.41 -13.53
N ARG A 167 -3.66 -8.49 -14.55
CA ARG A 167 -3.22 -8.49 -15.93
C ARG A 167 -2.90 -7.06 -16.38
N PRO A 168 -1.86 -6.83 -17.20
CA PRO A 168 -1.64 -5.52 -17.79
C PRO A 168 -2.85 -5.09 -18.60
N MET A 169 -3.32 -3.89 -18.35
CA MET A 169 -4.49 -3.32 -19.02
C MET A 169 -4.25 -1.83 -19.25
N THR A 170 -4.58 -1.36 -20.44
CA THR A 170 -4.46 0.04 -20.82
C THR A 170 -5.83 0.72 -20.86
N LEU A 171 -5.84 2.05 -20.89
CA LEU A 171 -7.08 2.83 -21.09
C LEU A 171 -7.70 2.54 -22.46
N ALA A 172 -6.86 2.26 -23.48
CA ALA A 172 -7.29 1.90 -24.82
C ALA A 172 -8.09 0.61 -24.85
N ASP A 173 -7.70 -0.41 -24.06
CA ASP A 173 -8.39 -1.70 -24.02
C ASP A 173 -9.82 -1.55 -23.49
N VAL A 174 -10.00 -0.75 -22.43
CA VAL A 174 -11.33 -0.45 -21.87
C VAL A 174 -12.13 0.44 -22.82
N ALA A 175 -11.49 1.43 -23.43
CA ALA A 175 -12.12 2.33 -24.40
C ALA A 175 -12.65 1.57 -25.63
N ALA A 176 -11.84 0.67 -26.20
CA ALA A 176 -12.22 -0.19 -27.31
C ALA A 176 -13.42 -1.08 -26.94
N LYS A 177 -13.42 -1.68 -25.75
CA LYS A 177 -14.52 -2.54 -25.29
C LYS A 177 -15.83 -1.77 -25.09
N LEU A 178 -15.77 -0.49 -24.70
CA LEU A 178 -16.93 0.35 -24.46
C LEU A 178 -17.40 1.13 -25.71
N GLY A 179 -16.57 1.20 -26.75
CA GLY A 179 -16.82 2.02 -27.93
C GLY A 179 -16.76 3.53 -27.63
N VAL A 180 -15.90 3.95 -26.69
CA VAL A 180 -15.71 5.36 -26.30
C VAL A 180 -14.25 5.78 -26.44
N HIS A 181 -14.01 7.09 -26.45
CA HIS A 181 -12.64 7.61 -26.50
C HIS A 181 -11.91 7.41 -25.14
N GLU A 182 -10.60 7.18 -25.18
CA GLU A 182 -9.76 6.97 -23.97
C GLU A 182 -9.89 8.10 -22.94
N SER A 183 -10.04 9.34 -23.41
CA SER A 183 -10.22 10.49 -22.52
C SER A 183 -11.49 10.40 -21.68
N THR A 184 -12.56 9.77 -22.18
CA THR A 184 -13.80 9.54 -21.44
C THR A 184 -13.55 8.54 -20.31
N VAL A 185 -12.86 7.44 -20.60
CA VAL A 185 -12.45 6.44 -19.59
C VAL A 185 -11.57 7.10 -18.54
N SER A 186 -10.52 7.81 -18.95
CA SER A 186 -9.59 8.50 -18.05
C SER A 186 -10.29 9.48 -17.10
N ARG A 187 -11.23 10.28 -17.61
CA ARG A 187 -12.04 11.20 -16.78
C ARG A 187 -12.98 10.47 -15.83
N THR A 188 -13.53 9.33 -16.25
CA THR A 188 -14.46 8.54 -15.45
C THR A 188 -13.75 7.87 -14.25
N ILE A 189 -12.52 7.37 -14.42
CA ILE A 189 -11.78 6.66 -13.38
C ILE A 189 -11.00 7.59 -12.42
N ARG A 190 -10.74 8.83 -12.84
CA ARG A 190 -9.92 9.76 -12.08
C ARG A 190 -10.54 10.09 -10.73
N GLY A 191 -9.80 9.85 -9.64
CA GLY A 191 -10.22 10.11 -8.27
C GLY A 191 -11.40 9.27 -7.80
N LYS A 192 -11.65 8.11 -8.45
CA LYS A 192 -12.70 7.17 -8.09
C LYS A 192 -12.13 5.93 -7.43
N TYR A 193 -12.85 5.43 -6.43
CA TYR A 193 -12.46 4.31 -5.60
C TYR A 193 -13.52 3.21 -5.62
N ILE A 194 -13.06 1.97 -5.57
CA ILE A 194 -13.90 0.79 -5.43
C ILE A 194 -13.52 0.03 -4.17
N GLN A 195 -14.53 -0.43 -3.47
CA GLN A 195 -14.37 -1.39 -2.38
C GLN A 195 -14.39 -2.81 -2.96
N CYS A 196 -13.29 -3.52 -2.77
CA CYS A 196 -13.12 -4.93 -3.10
C CYS A 196 -13.02 -5.74 -1.80
N PRO A 197 -13.09 -7.10 -1.83
CA PRO A 197 -12.86 -7.93 -0.65
C PRO A 197 -11.52 -7.65 0.04
N ASP A 198 -10.49 -7.28 -0.71
CA ASP A 198 -9.15 -6.95 -0.22
C ASP A 198 -9.01 -5.52 0.34
N GLY A 199 -10.06 -4.70 0.26
CA GLY A 199 -10.04 -3.31 0.72
C GLY A 199 -10.46 -2.30 -0.34
N VAL A 200 -10.26 -1.01 -0.03
CA VAL A 200 -10.59 0.10 -0.93
C VAL A 200 -9.40 0.44 -1.80
N VAL A 201 -9.58 0.34 -3.12
CA VAL A 201 -8.53 0.62 -4.11
C VAL A 201 -8.99 1.70 -5.10
N PRO A 202 -8.08 2.59 -5.57
CA PRO A 202 -8.42 3.54 -6.63
C PRO A 202 -8.62 2.79 -7.95
N LEU A 203 -9.56 3.23 -8.81
CA LEU A 203 -9.77 2.61 -10.11
C LEU A 203 -8.53 2.69 -11.01
N ALA A 204 -7.69 3.70 -10.84
CA ALA A 204 -6.41 3.81 -11.55
C ALA A 204 -5.45 2.64 -11.29
N PHE A 205 -5.61 1.93 -10.19
CA PHE A 205 -4.80 0.76 -9.82
C PHE A 205 -4.89 -0.38 -10.83
N PHE A 206 -6.04 -0.56 -11.49
CA PHE A 206 -6.25 -1.62 -12.48
C PHE A 206 -5.51 -1.37 -13.80
N PHE A 207 -5.08 -0.13 -14.05
CA PHE A 207 -4.39 0.28 -15.27
C PHE A 207 -2.87 0.25 -15.06
N SER A 208 -2.29 -0.91 -15.28
CA SER A 208 -0.85 -1.10 -15.17
C SER A 208 -0.23 -1.34 -16.54
N ARG A 209 0.89 -0.67 -16.80
CA ARG A 209 1.67 -0.93 -18.02
C ARG A 209 2.27 -2.33 -17.95
N PRO A 210 2.35 -3.04 -19.08
CA PRO A 210 3.12 -4.27 -19.14
C PRO A 210 4.57 -3.96 -18.76
N ALA A 211 5.09 -4.66 -17.76
CA ALA A 211 6.48 -4.49 -17.36
C ALA A 211 7.41 -5.34 -18.24
N PHE A 212 6.98 -6.58 -18.54
CA PHE A 212 7.71 -7.54 -19.35
C PHE A 212 6.75 -8.56 -19.95
N GLN A 213 7.14 -9.15 -21.09
CA GLN A 213 6.51 -10.38 -21.61
C GLN A 213 7.21 -11.57 -20.94
N SER A 214 6.45 -12.54 -20.45
CA SER A 214 7.03 -13.79 -19.95
C SER A 214 7.62 -14.56 -21.11
N ASN A 215 8.80 -15.14 -20.91
CA ASN A 215 9.49 -15.90 -21.95
C ASN A 215 8.79 -17.23 -22.30
N THR A 216 7.95 -17.75 -21.40
CA THR A 216 7.35 -19.09 -21.49
C THR A 216 5.89 -19.09 -21.93
N THR A 217 5.08 -18.14 -21.45
CA THR A 217 3.64 -18.12 -21.74
C THR A 217 3.21 -16.95 -22.63
N GLY A 218 4.11 -16.02 -22.96
CA GLY A 218 3.78 -14.82 -23.73
C GLY A 218 2.90 -13.81 -22.99
N ASP A 219 2.47 -14.14 -21.78
CA ASP A 219 1.62 -13.27 -20.96
C ASP A 219 2.40 -12.10 -20.42
N ALA A 220 1.86 -10.92 -20.57
CA ALA A 220 2.46 -9.71 -20.00
C ALA A 220 2.27 -9.69 -18.48
N ILE A 221 3.37 -9.48 -17.74
CA ILE A 221 3.36 -9.40 -16.27
C ILE A 221 3.30 -7.94 -15.85
N SER A 222 2.37 -7.59 -14.95
CA SER A 222 2.25 -6.23 -14.44
C SER A 222 3.37 -5.91 -13.43
N VAL A 223 3.76 -4.63 -13.36
CA VAL A 223 4.76 -4.12 -12.38
C VAL A 223 4.36 -4.49 -10.95
N GLU A 224 3.07 -4.46 -10.66
CA GLU A 224 2.55 -4.71 -9.31
C GLU A 224 2.73 -6.17 -8.89
N ASN A 225 2.56 -7.12 -9.82
CA ASN A 225 2.84 -8.54 -9.56
C ASN A 225 4.31 -8.79 -9.26
N ILE A 226 5.20 -8.09 -9.96
CA ILE A 226 6.64 -8.17 -9.72
C ILE A 226 6.97 -7.63 -8.32
N LYS A 227 6.44 -6.48 -7.95
CA LYS A 227 6.63 -5.88 -6.61
C LYS A 227 6.10 -6.80 -5.52
N ARG A 228 4.94 -7.44 -5.73
CA ARG A 228 4.36 -8.40 -4.79
C ARG A 228 5.28 -9.62 -4.61
N ARG A 229 5.74 -10.25 -5.69
CA ARG A 229 6.70 -11.37 -5.64
C ARG A 229 8.01 -10.97 -4.95
N LEU A 230 8.54 -9.80 -5.29
CA LEU A 230 9.74 -9.26 -4.65
C LEU A 230 9.53 -9.07 -3.14
N ARG A 231 8.38 -8.54 -2.72
CA ARG A 231 8.03 -8.38 -1.29
C ARG A 231 7.97 -9.73 -0.59
N THR A 232 7.35 -10.74 -1.18
CA THR A 232 7.28 -12.09 -0.61
C THR A 232 8.68 -12.69 -0.44
N LEU A 233 9.57 -12.59 -1.45
CA LEU A 233 10.94 -13.06 -1.37
C LEU A 233 11.75 -12.33 -0.28
N LEU A 234 11.54 -11.03 -0.11
CA LEU A 234 12.20 -10.24 0.91
C LEU A 234 11.71 -10.56 2.33
N LEU A 235 10.44 -10.94 2.50
CA LEU A 235 9.89 -11.36 3.79
C LEU A 235 10.31 -12.78 4.18
N GLN A 236 10.59 -13.64 3.20
CA GLN A 236 11.03 -15.02 3.40
C GLN A 236 12.55 -15.19 3.49
N GLU A 237 13.32 -14.10 3.29
CA GLU A 237 14.80 -14.18 3.33
C GLU A 237 15.35 -14.45 4.75
N ASP A 238 16.49 -15.15 4.83
CA ASP A 238 17.24 -15.31 6.08
C ASP A 238 17.83 -13.96 6.51
N PRO A 239 17.47 -13.41 7.69
CA PRO A 239 18.00 -12.15 8.19
C PRO A 239 19.54 -12.14 8.34
N HIS A 240 20.17 -13.31 8.46
CA HIS A 240 21.64 -13.43 8.60
C HIS A 240 22.35 -13.45 7.25
N LYS A 241 21.66 -13.90 6.18
CA LYS A 241 22.19 -13.98 4.81
C LYS A 241 21.20 -13.36 3.81
N PRO A 242 20.95 -12.05 3.90
CA PRO A 242 19.98 -11.40 3.00
C PRO A 242 20.42 -11.52 1.55
N TYR A 243 19.44 -11.64 0.66
CA TYR A 243 19.69 -11.76 -0.77
C TYR A 243 20.26 -10.47 -1.34
N SER A 244 21.29 -10.56 -2.18
CA SER A 244 21.73 -9.43 -3.00
C SER A 244 20.71 -9.12 -4.09
N ASP A 245 20.70 -7.87 -4.59
CA ASP A 245 19.79 -7.46 -5.66
C ASP A 245 20.00 -8.33 -6.93
N GLN A 246 21.23 -8.85 -7.17
CA GLN A 246 21.50 -9.81 -8.25
C GLN A 246 20.85 -11.17 -7.98
N LYS A 247 20.92 -11.66 -6.74
CA LYS A 247 20.30 -12.93 -6.38
C LYS A 247 18.79 -12.86 -6.44
N LEU A 248 18.20 -11.73 -6.06
CA LEU A 248 16.76 -11.47 -6.21
C LEU A 248 16.36 -11.44 -7.69
N ALA A 249 17.16 -10.83 -8.58
CA ALA A 249 16.92 -10.85 -10.01
C ALA A 249 16.92 -12.29 -10.56
N ASN A 250 17.91 -13.09 -10.21
CA ASN A 250 18.00 -14.49 -10.63
C ASN A 250 16.85 -15.36 -10.08
N LEU A 251 16.34 -15.07 -8.87
CA LEU A 251 15.17 -15.76 -8.30
C LEU A 251 13.89 -15.37 -9.01
N LEU A 252 13.74 -14.11 -9.40
CA LEU A 252 12.62 -13.63 -10.19
C LEU A 252 12.65 -14.20 -11.63
N GLU A 253 13.83 -14.32 -12.21
CA GLU A 253 14.03 -14.95 -13.54
C GLU A 253 13.59 -16.42 -13.56
N LYS A 254 13.88 -17.19 -12.49
CA LYS A 254 13.37 -18.56 -12.33
C LYS A 254 11.83 -18.64 -12.25
N SER A 255 11.18 -17.52 -11.93
CA SER A 255 9.72 -17.39 -11.88
C SER A 255 9.16 -16.69 -13.12
N ASP A 256 9.83 -16.84 -14.29
CA ASP A 256 9.47 -16.26 -15.58
C ASP A 256 9.47 -14.72 -15.65
N CYS A 257 10.13 -14.06 -14.69
CA CYS A 257 10.22 -12.59 -14.64
C CYS A 257 11.67 -12.15 -14.89
N SER A 258 12.08 -12.00 -16.14
CA SER A 258 13.43 -11.50 -16.47
C SER A 258 13.55 -10.00 -16.23
N ILE A 259 14.19 -9.62 -15.12
CA ILE A 259 14.31 -8.22 -14.70
C ILE A 259 15.76 -7.88 -14.40
N SER A 260 16.19 -6.69 -14.82
CA SER A 260 17.55 -6.23 -14.54
C SER A 260 17.77 -5.96 -13.04
N ARG A 261 18.99 -6.17 -12.56
CA ARG A 261 19.41 -5.82 -11.19
C ARG A 261 19.04 -4.38 -10.81
N ARG A 262 19.17 -3.44 -11.76
CA ARG A 262 18.84 -2.02 -11.52
C ARG A 262 17.35 -1.84 -11.23
N THR A 263 16.48 -2.51 -11.98
CA THR A 263 15.03 -2.48 -11.80
C THR A 263 14.63 -3.10 -10.45
N VAL A 264 15.25 -4.22 -10.06
CA VAL A 264 15.03 -4.85 -8.74
C VAL A 264 15.42 -3.89 -7.61
N ALA A 265 16.57 -3.21 -7.70
CA ALA A 265 17.00 -2.24 -6.71
C ALA A 265 16.02 -1.05 -6.60
N LYS A 266 15.48 -0.57 -7.74
CA LYS A 266 14.46 0.49 -7.78
C LYS A 266 13.18 0.03 -7.07
N TYR A 267 12.63 -1.12 -7.43
CA TYR A 267 11.38 -1.63 -6.83
C TYR A 267 11.55 -1.95 -5.35
N ARG A 268 12.70 -2.49 -4.95
CA ARG A 268 13.00 -2.71 -3.53
C ARG A 268 12.98 -1.39 -2.74
N SER A 269 13.56 -0.32 -3.29
CA SER A 269 13.57 1.01 -2.66
C SER A 269 12.16 1.61 -2.59
N GLU A 270 11.34 1.45 -3.63
CA GLU A 270 9.94 1.88 -3.64
C GLU A 270 9.10 1.12 -2.60
N LEU A 271 9.42 -0.14 -2.32
CA LEU A 271 8.79 -0.94 -1.27
C LEU A 271 9.33 -0.62 0.14
N GLY A 272 10.30 0.30 0.28
CA GLY A 272 10.86 0.71 1.57
C GLY A 272 11.90 -0.24 2.15
N PHE A 273 12.35 -1.27 1.42
CA PHE A 273 13.36 -2.20 1.91
C PHE A 273 14.78 -1.67 1.70
N PRO A 274 15.65 -1.66 2.75
CA PRO A 274 17.03 -1.23 2.62
C PRO A 274 17.87 -2.24 1.80
N PRO A 275 19.08 -1.86 1.33
CA PRO A 275 20.00 -2.79 0.64
C PRO A 275 20.40 -3.97 1.52
N ALA A 276 20.93 -5.05 0.91
CA ALA A 276 21.30 -6.28 1.61
C ALA A 276 22.22 -6.03 2.83
N THR A 277 23.14 -5.07 2.73
CA THR A 277 24.01 -4.67 3.85
C THR A 277 23.25 -4.09 5.03
N GLY A 278 22.18 -3.32 4.77
CA GLY A 278 21.33 -2.74 5.80
C GLY A 278 20.36 -3.73 6.44
N ARG A 279 19.98 -4.80 5.71
CA ARG A 279 19.10 -5.87 6.21
C ARG A 279 19.80 -6.95 7.00
N LYS A 280 21.13 -7.06 6.86
CA LYS A 280 21.93 -8.11 7.49
C LYS A 280 21.89 -8.00 9.02
N GLN A 281 21.31 -9.01 9.69
CA GLN A 281 21.42 -9.19 11.14
C GLN A 281 22.64 -10.05 11.47
N ILE A 282 23.42 -9.64 12.48
CA ILE A 282 24.59 -10.39 12.91
C ILE A 282 24.13 -11.46 13.89
N LYS A 283 24.50 -12.74 13.65
CA LYS A 283 24.23 -13.83 14.59
C LYS A 283 24.77 -13.48 15.96
N LYS A 284 23.95 -13.57 17.01
CA LYS A 284 24.47 -13.69 18.39
C LYS A 284 25.30 -14.97 18.42
N LYS A 285 26.61 -14.84 18.66
CA LYS A 285 27.43 -15.99 19.04
C LYS A 285 26.87 -16.42 20.39
N LEU A 286 26.11 -17.52 20.43
CA LEU A 286 25.81 -18.21 21.68
C LEU A 286 27.18 -18.60 22.24
N LEU A 287 27.65 -17.85 23.22
CA LEU A 287 28.60 -18.37 24.19
C LEU A 287 27.79 -19.42 24.95
N LEU A 288 28.00 -20.67 24.57
CA LEU A 288 27.73 -21.80 25.44
C LEU A 288 28.58 -21.55 26.69
N LEU A 289 27.97 -20.96 27.68
CA LEU A 289 28.42 -21.13 29.07
C LEU A 289 27.97 -22.55 29.46
N ASP A 290 28.83 -23.53 29.12
CA ASP A 290 28.84 -24.77 29.84
C ASP A 290 29.07 -24.44 31.33
N ASN A 291 28.22 -25.00 32.16
CA ASN A 291 28.20 -25.03 33.64
C ASN A 291 27.20 -24.06 34.31
N CYS A 292 25.95 -24.51 34.36
CA CYS A 292 25.22 -24.52 35.62
C CYS A 292 24.20 -25.66 35.62
N PRO A 293 24.27 -26.60 36.53
CA PRO A 293 23.29 -27.65 36.69
C PRO A 293 22.11 -27.13 37.53
N ALA A 294 20.95 -27.63 37.18
CA ALA A 294 19.72 -27.70 37.97
C ALA A 294 18.97 -26.38 38.27
N ALA A 295 17.81 -26.28 37.70
CA ALA A 295 16.53 -26.14 38.39
C ALA A 295 15.36 -26.11 37.39
N GLU A 296 14.66 -27.20 37.30
CA GLU A 296 13.21 -27.42 37.39
C GLU A 296 12.25 -26.40 36.74
N ALA A 297 11.49 -26.96 35.81
CA ALA A 297 10.08 -26.83 35.61
C ALA A 297 9.39 -25.47 35.87
N PHE A 298 8.97 -24.84 34.78
CA PHE A 298 7.70 -24.11 34.79
C PHE A 298 6.88 -24.45 33.54
N THR A 299 5.78 -25.06 33.85
CA THR A 299 4.67 -25.53 33.02
C THR A 299 4.12 -24.44 32.09
N CYS A 300 3.85 -24.86 30.86
CA CYS A 300 2.90 -24.24 29.94
C CYS A 300 1.58 -23.91 30.61
N VAL A 301 1.13 -22.70 30.49
CA VAL A 301 -0.29 -22.36 30.60
C VAL A 301 -0.77 -21.90 29.22
N HIS A 302 -1.51 -22.79 28.57
CA HIS A 302 -2.42 -22.48 27.49
C HIS A 302 -3.50 -21.52 28.00
N LEU A 303 -3.67 -20.39 27.35
CA LEU A 303 -4.90 -19.60 27.44
C LEU A 303 -5.49 -19.51 26.04
N SER A 304 -6.45 -20.41 25.81
CA SER A 304 -7.48 -20.27 24.78
C SER A 304 -8.43 -19.15 25.19
N ILE A 305 -8.66 -18.19 24.31
CA ILE A 305 -9.80 -17.28 24.40
C ILE A 305 -10.65 -17.49 23.15
N LYS A 306 -11.93 -17.79 23.43
CA LYS A 306 -13.03 -17.90 22.47
C LYS A 306 -13.27 -16.62 21.71
#